data_d095482a872e497f6e76773db6154bf7
#
_entry.id   d095482a872e497f6e76773db6154bf7
#
_cell.length_a   1.000
_cell.length_b   1.000
_cell.length_c   1.000
_cell.angle_alpha   90.00
_cell.angle_beta   90.00
_cell.angle_gamma   90.00
#
_symmetry.space_group_name_H-M   'P 1'
#
loop_
_entity.id
_entity.type
_entity.pdbx_description
1 polymer ?
#
loop_
_entity_poly.entity_id
_entity_poly.type
_entity_poly.pdbx_seq_one_letter_code
_entity_poly.pdbx_strand_id
1 'polypeptide(L)'
;MAEDKNPPLLLIVALVVAALGGGAFWWMDYQALHRPSTAPVLTVEARAYIKNLPLSEVEMQAAESYLKQAVVEIVGKIGNTGGRVVKLVEINCVFRDAYGQVVLRERMAIAGRKMGDLRPGETKTFRLAFDSIPESWNKQMPDLVIAQILFG
;
A
#
# COMPACT_ATOMS: atom_id res chain seq x y z
N MET A 1 -62.68 17.98 23.22
CA MET A 1 -62.13 16.80 22.55
C MET A 1 -60.61 16.99 22.49
N ALA A 2 -59.90 16.37 23.40
CA ALA A 2 -58.45 16.38 23.36
C ALA A 2 -57.99 15.28 22.39
N GLU A 3 -57.39 15.68 21.29
CA GLU A 3 -56.83 14.82 20.28
C GLU A 3 -55.52 14.20 20.83
N ASP A 4 -55.58 12.92 21.13
CA ASP A 4 -54.48 12.15 21.66
C ASP A 4 -53.35 12.08 20.59
N LYS A 5 -52.38 12.98 20.67
CA LYS A 5 -51.20 13.05 19.80
C LYS A 5 -50.14 12.07 20.26
N ASN A 6 -50.48 10.82 20.42
CA ASN A 6 -49.48 9.79 20.57
C ASN A 6 -48.90 9.47 19.18
N PRO A 7 -47.62 9.71 18.92
CA PRO A 7 -47.03 9.32 17.63
C PRO A 7 -47.24 7.81 17.46
N PRO A 8 -47.68 7.35 16.27
CA PRO A 8 -47.92 5.94 16.04
C PRO A 8 -46.65 5.14 16.36
N LEU A 9 -46.80 4.08 17.11
CA LEU A 9 -45.72 3.18 17.56
C LEU A 9 -44.76 2.82 16.43
N LEU A 10 -45.27 2.67 15.22
CA LEU A 10 -44.47 2.44 13.99
C LEU A 10 -43.46 3.56 13.69
N LEU A 11 -43.84 4.83 13.92
CA LEU A 11 -42.91 5.96 13.71
C LEU A 11 -41.80 5.97 14.73
N ILE A 12 -42.08 5.63 15.98
CA ILE A 12 -41.05 5.53 17.04
C ILE A 12 -40.08 4.38 16.73
N VAL A 13 -40.58 3.23 16.33
CA VAL A 13 -39.77 2.07 15.95
C VAL A 13 -38.87 2.41 14.74
N ALA A 14 -39.42 3.07 13.71
CA ALA A 14 -38.66 3.47 12.53
C ALA A 14 -37.54 4.46 12.87
N LEU A 15 -37.79 5.41 13.77
CA LEU A 15 -36.77 6.37 14.24
C LEU A 15 -35.65 5.67 15.03
N VAL A 16 -36.00 4.72 15.89
CA VAL A 16 -35.00 3.96 16.66
C VAL A 16 -34.12 3.11 15.75
N VAL A 17 -34.73 2.43 14.76
CA VAL A 17 -33.97 1.64 13.78
C VAL A 17 -33.05 2.52 12.93
N ALA A 18 -33.53 3.67 12.48
CA ALA A 18 -32.71 4.65 11.74
C ALA A 18 -31.56 5.20 12.57
N ALA A 19 -31.77 5.50 13.85
CA ALA A 19 -30.75 5.98 14.75
C ALA A 19 -29.68 4.93 15.05
N LEU A 20 -30.09 3.67 15.27
CA LEU A 20 -29.17 2.56 15.51
C LEU A 20 -28.38 2.21 14.23
N GLY A 21 -29.03 2.16 13.07
CA GLY A 21 -28.39 1.91 11.79
C GLY A 21 -27.41 3.01 11.39
N GLY A 22 -27.82 4.28 11.51
CA GLY A 22 -26.97 5.45 11.24
C GLY A 22 -25.78 5.54 12.20
N GLY A 23 -26.03 5.29 13.50
CA GLY A 23 -24.97 5.26 14.52
C GLY A 23 -23.93 4.16 14.30
N ALA A 24 -24.39 2.94 13.95
CA ALA A 24 -23.50 1.83 13.65
C ALA A 24 -22.66 2.09 12.38
N PHE A 25 -23.29 2.63 11.33
CA PHE A 25 -22.61 2.99 10.10
C PHE A 25 -21.54 4.08 10.35
N TRP A 26 -21.90 5.13 11.07
CA TRP A 26 -20.97 6.21 11.42
C TRP A 26 -19.82 5.71 12.29
N TRP A 27 -20.08 4.80 13.24
CA TRP A 27 -19.05 4.15 14.06
C TRP A 27 -18.08 3.32 13.22
N MET A 28 -18.58 2.54 12.26
CA MET A 28 -17.74 1.73 11.37
C MET A 28 -16.86 2.60 10.48
N ASP A 29 -17.42 3.70 9.94
CA ASP A 29 -16.68 4.65 9.11
C ASP A 29 -15.64 5.42 9.93
N TYR A 30 -16.00 5.84 11.14
CA TYR A 30 -15.08 6.46 12.08
C TYR A 30 -13.91 5.54 12.45
N GLN A 31 -14.16 4.26 12.72
CA GLN A 31 -13.12 3.29 12.99
C GLN A 31 -12.26 3.01 11.77
N ALA A 32 -12.82 3.00 10.56
CA ALA A 32 -12.06 2.82 9.33
C ALA A 32 -11.07 3.97 9.08
N LEU A 33 -11.50 5.21 9.35
CA LEU A 33 -10.67 6.42 9.20
C LEU A 33 -9.62 6.57 10.32
N HIS A 34 -9.91 6.05 11.53
CA HIS A 34 -9.03 6.18 12.70
C HIS A 34 -8.30 4.90 13.07
N ARG A 35 -8.33 3.87 12.20
CA ARG A 35 -7.43 2.74 12.39
C ARG A 35 -6.01 3.29 12.33
N PRO A 36 -5.21 3.19 13.42
CA PRO A 36 -3.80 3.51 13.31
C PRO A 36 -3.27 2.66 12.16
N SER A 37 -2.69 3.31 11.16
CA SER A 37 -1.99 2.61 10.09
C SER A 37 -0.88 1.84 10.77
N THR A 38 -1.15 0.58 11.10
CA THR A 38 -0.14 -0.40 11.51
C THR A 38 0.63 -0.79 10.24
N ALA A 39 1.11 0.21 9.50
CA ALA A 39 2.17 -0.04 8.55
C ALA A 39 3.32 -0.59 9.40
N PRO A 40 3.72 -1.85 9.21
CA PRO A 40 4.79 -2.43 10.01
C PRO A 40 6.00 -1.50 9.88
N VAL A 41 6.36 -0.90 11.00
CA VAL A 41 7.51 0.00 11.06
C VAL A 41 8.74 -0.85 10.83
N LEU A 42 9.62 -0.39 9.94
CA LEU A 42 10.91 -1.04 9.71
C LEU A 42 11.67 -1.07 11.05
N THR A 43 11.87 -2.27 11.60
CA THR A 43 12.57 -2.44 12.89
C THR A 43 14.01 -1.94 12.78
N VAL A 44 14.64 -1.62 13.91
CA VAL A 44 16.06 -1.19 13.95
C VAL A 44 16.94 -2.26 13.29
N GLU A 45 16.68 -3.53 13.59
CA GLU A 45 17.39 -4.67 13.02
C GLU A 45 17.19 -4.77 11.48
N ALA A 46 15.95 -4.65 11.01
CA ALA A 46 15.64 -4.66 9.59
C ALA A 46 16.30 -3.48 8.86
N ARG A 47 16.32 -2.30 9.48
CA ARG A 47 17.00 -1.12 8.93
C ARG A 47 18.50 -1.34 8.78
N ALA A 48 19.15 -1.94 9.79
CA ALA A 48 20.57 -2.28 9.71
C ALA A 48 20.86 -3.33 8.63
N TYR A 49 19.88 -4.19 8.30
CA TYR A 49 20.04 -5.25 7.31
C TYR A 49 19.84 -4.77 5.86
N ILE A 50 19.27 -3.59 5.62
CA ILE A 50 19.03 -3.03 4.26
C ILE A 50 20.30 -3.07 3.40
N LYS A 51 21.46 -2.77 3.98
CA LYS A 51 22.76 -2.80 3.28
C LYS A 51 23.10 -4.16 2.66
N ASN A 52 22.51 -5.25 3.16
CA ASN A 52 22.69 -6.61 2.66
C ASN A 52 21.65 -7.00 1.60
N LEU A 53 20.78 -6.08 1.19
CA LEU A 53 19.72 -6.31 0.20
C LEU A 53 19.89 -5.35 -1.00
N PRO A 54 21.01 -5.47 -1.76
CA PRO A 54 21.22 -4.60 -2.91
C PRO A 54 20.16 -4.83 -3.98
N LEU A 55 19.65 -3.73 -4.53
CA LEU A 55 18.86 -3.72 -5.75
C LEU A 55 19.80 -3.49 -6.94
N SER A 56 19.62 -4.23 -8.02
CA SER A 56 20.45 -4.14 -9.22
C SER A 56 19.62 -4.32 -10.48
N GLU A 57 20.17 -3.89 -11.60
CA GLU A 57 19.54 -4.00 -12.92
C GLU A 57 18.09 -3.50 -12.91
N VAL A 58 17.85 -2.36 -12.25
CA VAL A 58 16.52 -1.78 -12.15
C VAL A 58 16.23 -0.97 -13.41
N GLU A 59 15.24 -1.39 -14.16
CA GLU A 59 14.80 -0.77 -15.39
C GLU A 59 13.31 -0.41 -15.30
N MET A 60 12.94 0.68 -15.93
CA MET A 60 11.56 1.14 -16.02
C MET A 60 11.14 1.23 -17.49
N GLN A 61 9.98 0.67 -17.77
CA GLN A 61 9.30 0.84 -19.05
C GLN A 61 7.98 1.55 -18.81
N ALA A 62 7.74 2.63 -19.50
CA ALA A 62 6.49 3.37 -19.46
C ALA A 62 5.81 3.31 -20.82
N ALA A 63 4.54 2.96 -20.84
CA ALA A 63 3.68 2.97 -22.01
C ALA A 63 2.40 3.76 -21.71
N GLU A 64 1.85 4.41 -22.72
CA GLU A 64 0.55 5.06 -22.62
C GLU A 64 -0.52 4.07 -23.08
N SER A 65 -1.53 3.84 -22.22
CA SER A 65 -2.66 3.00 -22.56
C SER A 65 -3.62 3.73 -23.51
N TYR A 66 -4.51 2.98 -24.19
CA TYR A 66 -5.57 3.55 -25.04
C TYR A 66 -6.49 4.54 -24.30
N LEU A 67 -6.54 4.49 -22.97
CA LEU A 67 -7.30 5.41 -22.11
C LEU A 67 -6.48 6.61 -21.62
N LYS A 68 -5.32 6.88 -22.23
CA LYS A 68 -4.36 7.93 -21.84
C LYS A 68 -3.84 7.79 -20.38
N GLN A 69 -3.94 6.61 -19.81
CA GLN A 69 -3.36 6.32 -18.50
C GLN A 69 -1.93 5.82 -18.70
N ALA A 70 -1.01 6.32 -17.88
CA ALA A 70 0.35 5.81 -17.86
C ALA A 70 0.37 4.42 -17.23
N VAL A 71 0.87 3.45 -17.97
CA VAL A 71 1.20 2.12 -17.47
C VAL A 71 2.70 2.03 -17.32
N VAL A 72 3.17 1.76 -16.10
CA VAL A 72 4.60 1.67 -15.80
C VAL A 72 4.91 0.27 -15.31
N GLU A 73 5.95 -0.30 -15.85
CA GLU A 73 6.52 -1.55 -15.39
C GLU A 73 7.95 -1.31 -14.91
N ILE A 74 8.28 -1.80 -13.72
CA ILE A 74 9.63 -1.77 -13.15
C ILE A 74 10.09 -3.20 -12.95
N VAL A 75 11.21 -3.53 -13.56
CA VAL A 75 11.87 -4.82 -13.42
C VAL A 75 13.21 -4.59 -12.76
N GLY A 76 13.60 -5.49 -11.86
CA GLY A 76 14.90 -5.40 -11.20
C GLY A 76 15.26 -6.69 -10.50
N LYS A 77 16.42 -6.68 -9.87
CA LYS A 77 16.92 -7.80 -9.07
C LYS A 77 17.15 -7.34 -7.63
N ILE A 78 16.84 -8.23 -6.68
CA ILE A 78 17.19 -8.08 -5.27
C ILE A 78 18.09 -9.22 -4.86
N GLY A 79 19.25 -8.91 -4.29
CA GLY A 79 20.17 -9.89 -3.73
C GLY A 79 20.09 -9.93 -2.20
N ASN A 80 20.57 -11.02 -1.62
CA ASN A 80 20.79 -11.13 -0.18
C ASN A 80 22.25 -11.50 0.07
N THR A 81 23.07 -10.52 0.40
CA THR A 81 24.49 -10.70 0.71
C THR A 81 24.75 -10.93 2.20
N GLY A 82 23.69 -10.91 3.02
CA GLY A 82 23.77 -11.19 4.46
C GLY A 82 23.58 -12.68 4.79
N GLY A 83 23.65 -13.00 6.07
CA GLY A 83 23.60 -14.39 6.57
C GLY A 83 22.21 -14.88 7.00
N ARG A 84 21.15 -14.11 6.80
CA ARG A 84 19.79 -14.48 7.27
C ARG A 84 18.86 -14.77 6.11
N VAL A 85 17.95 -15.72 6.33
CA VAL A 85 16.85 -15.95 5.40
C VAL A 85 15.84 -14.80 5.53
N VAL A 86 15.48 -14.19 4.42
CA VAL A 86 14.48 -13.13 4.35
C VAL A 86 13.18 -13.71 3.80
N LYS A 87 12.12 -13.64 4.60
CA LYS A 87 10.78 -14.14 4.25
C LYS A 87 9.95 -13.17 3.43
N LEU A 88 10.21 -11.89 3.61
CA LEU A 88 9.49 -10.82 2.90
C LEU A 88 10.35 -9.57 2.82
N VAL A 89 10.38 -8.96 1.64
CA VAL A 89 10.83 -7.59 1.44
C VAL A 89 9.72 -6.83 0.73
N GLU A 90 9.28 -5.74 1.34
CA GLU A 90 8.37 -4.79 0.71
C GLU A 90 9.07 -3.45 0.53
N ILE A 91 8.77 -2.80 -0.59
CA ILE A 91 9.24 -1.45 -0.91
C ILE A 91 8.07 -0.50 -1.09
N ASN A 92 8.29 0.76 -0.79
CA ASN A 92 7.45 1.86 -1.24
C ASN A 92 8.00 2.37 -2.56
N CYS A 93 7.16 2.39 -3.59
CA CYS A 93 7.42 3.06 -4.85
C CYS A 93 6.81 4.46 -4.77
N VAL A 94 7.64 5.49 -4.79
CA VAL A 94 7.23 6.88 -4.59
C VAL A 94 7.37 7.65 -5.89
N PHE A 95 6.25 7.98 -6.50
CA PHE A 95 6.17 8.77 -7.73
C PHE A 95 6.02 10.25 -7.39
N ARG A 96 6.71 11.10 -8.15
CA ARG A 96 6.72 12.55 -7.91
C ARG A 96 6.31 13.32 -9.17
N ASP A 97 5.81 14.53 -8.96
CA ASP A 97 5.58 15.50 -10.04
C ASP A 97 6.85 16.28 -10.41
N ALA A 98 6.72 17.21 -11.35
CA ALA A 98 7.82 18.08 -11.77
C ALA A 98 8.35 19.01 -10.67
N TYR A 99 7.59 19.21 -9.61
CA TYR A 99 7.96 20.03 -8.43
C TYR A 99 8.54 19.20 -7.29
N GLY A 100 8.66 17.86 -7.47
CA GLY A 100 9.16 16.94 -6.45
C GLY A 100 8.11 16.51 -5.41
N GLN A 101 6.84 16.90 -5.58
CA GLN A 101 5.78 16.50 -4.68
C GLN A 101 5.37 15.04 -4.95
N VAL A 102 5.05 14.31 -3.89
CA VAL A 102 4.59 12.92 -4.01
C VAL A 102 3.16 12.91 -4.56
N VAL A 103 2.99 12.28 -5.73
CA VAL A 103 1.68 12.13 -6.40
C VAL A 103 1.10 10.73 -6.24
N LEU A 104 1.96 9.72 -6.02
CA LEU A 104 1.54 8.35 -5.75
C LEU A 104 2.58 7.67 -4.87
N ARG A 105 2.11 6.87 -3.91
CA ARG A 105 2.95 5.97 -3.12
C ARG A 105 2.27 4.62 -3.05
N GLU A 106 2.91 3.62 -3.61
CA GLU A 106 2.43 2.24 -3.54
C GLU A 106 3.44 1.33 -2.84
N ARG A 107 2.92 0.40 -2.05
CA ARG A 107 3.71 -0.58 -1.32
C ARG A 107 3.59 -1.93 -1.96
N MET A 108 4.71 -2.50 -2.38
CA MET A 108 4.75 -3.75 -3.12
C MET A 108 5.83 -4.69 -2.58
N ALA A 109 5.54 -6.01 -2.62
CA ALA A 109 6.52 -7.03 -2.26
C ALA A 109 7.44 -7.32 -3.45
N ILE A 110 8.76 -7.34 -3.19
CA ILE A 110 9.79 -7.68 -4.18
C ILE A 110 10.54 -8.98 -3.84
N ALA A 111 10.29 -9.55 -2.66
CA ALA A 111 10.70 -10.91 -2.29
C ALA A 111 9.68 -11.47 -1.28
N GLY A 112 9.60 -12.78 -1.18
CA GLY A 112 8.62 -13.46 -0.35
C GLY A 112 7.26 -13.64 -1.02
N ARG A 113 6.21 -13.94 -0.26
CA ARG A 113 4.86 -14.26 -0.78
C ARG A 113 4.93 -15.29 -1.93
N LYS A 114 4.50 -14.93 -3.13
CA LYS A 114 4.51 -15.79 -4.32
C LYS A 114 5.92 -16.03 -4.90
N MET A 115 6.89 -15.17 -4.58
CA MET A 115 8.26 -15.27 -5.08
C MET A 115 9.16 -16.16 -4.23
N GLY A 116 8.65 -16.62 -3.07
CA GLY A 116 9.40 -17.44 -2.11
C GLY A 116 10.46 -16.63 -1.33
N ASP A 117 11.06 -17.31 -0.34
CA ASP A 117 12.07 -16.73 0.54
C ASP A 117 13.33 -16.32 -0.24
N LEU A 118 14.00 -15.28 0.24
CA LEU A 118 15.29 -14.85 -0.28
C LEU A 118 16.39 -15.32 0.67
N ARG A 119 17.11 -16.37 0.27
CA ARG A 119 18.16 -17.02 1.07
C ARG A 119 19.48 -16.26 1.00
N PRO A 120 20.40 -16.45 1.97
CA PRO A 120 21.77 -15.95 1.88
C PRO A 120 22.44 -16.32 0.55
N GLY A 121 23.02 -15.32 -0.11
CA GLY A 121 23.67 -15.50 -1.43
C GLY A 121 22.72 -15.60 -2.62
N GLU A 122 21.42 -15.60 -2.41
CA GLU A 122 20.43 -15.69 -3.48
C GLU A 122 20.13 -14.32 -4.08
N THR A 123 19.83 -14.29 -5.37
CA THR A 123 19.33 -13.12 -6.10
C THR A 123 18.04 -13.50 -6.81
N LYS A 124 17.02 -12.65 -6.70
CA LYS A 124 15.71 -12.84 -7.34
C LYS A 124 15.35 -11.66 -8.20
N THR A 125 14.70 -11.94 -9.31
CA THR A 125 14.10 -10.90 -10.16
C THR A 125 12.72 -10.55 -9.64
N PHE A 126 12.41 -9.25 -9.57
CA PHE A 126 11.07 -8.74 -9.28
C PHE A 126 10.53 -7.95 -10.45
N ARG A 127 9.20 -7.90 -10.53
CA ARG A 127 8.47 -7.14 -11.54
C ARG A 127 7.30 -6.45 -10.86
N LEU A 128 7.21 -5.15 -11.05
CA LEU A 128 6.17 -4.29 -10.50
C LEU A 128 5.43 -3.61 -11.65
N ALA A 129 4.11 -3.66 -11.62
CA ALA A 129 3.27 -3.03 -12.63
C ALA A 129 2.33 -2.02 -11.97
N PHE A 130 2.22 -0.84 -12.57
CA PHE A 130 1.39 0.27 -12.14
C PHE A 130 0.55 0.74 -13.32
N ASP A 131 -0.77 0.73 -13.16
CA ASP A 131 -1.75 1.02 -14.21
C ASP A 131 -2.59 2.29 -13.96
N SER A 132 -2.40 2.92 -12.81
CA SER A 132 -3.20 4.07 -12.36
C SER A 132 -2.33 5.19 -11.82
N ILE A 133 -1.27 5.55 -12.57
CA ILE A 133 -0.38 6.64 -12.18
C ILE A 133 -1.01 7.98 -12.56
N PRO A 134 -1.04 8.99 -11.64
CA PRO A 134 -1.58 10.31 -11.94
C PRO A 134 -0.87 11.00 -13.11
N GLU A 135 -1.61 11.76 -13.91
CA GLU A 135 -1.08 12.50 -15.06
C GLU A 135 0.00 13.52 -14.68
N SER A 136 -0.03 14.01 -13.42
CA SER A 136 0.97 14.94 -12.89
C SER A 136 2.35 14.32 -12.65
N TRP A 137 2.49 13.00 -12.78
CA TRP A 137 3.78 12.34 -12.61
C TRP A 137 4.81 12.82 -13.65
N ASN A 138 6.04 13.09 -13.18
CA ASN A 138 7.13 13.62 -14.00
C ASN A 138 7.77 12.62 -14.99
N LYS A 139 7.24 11.39 -15.07
CA LYS A 139 7.71 10.28 -15.92
C LYS A 139 9.15 9.79 -15.61
N GLN A 140 9.70 10.17 -14.46
CA GLN A 140 11.01 9.67 -14.02
C GLN A 140 10.86 8.40 -13.18
N MET A 141 11.97 7.64 -13.06
CA MET A 141 12.02 6.49 -12.16
C MET A 141 11.57 6.87 -10.75
N PRO A 142 10.57 6.18 -10.17
CA PRO A 142 10.16 6.44 -8.80
C PRO A 142 11.24 6.06 -7.80
N ASP A 143 11.22 6.68 -6.63
CA ASP A 143 12.08 6.26 -5.52
C ASP A 143 11.62 4.88 -5.03
N LEU A 144 12.54 3.94 -4.95
CA LEU A 144 12.32 2.60 -4.41
C LEU A 144 12.91 2.51 -3.00
N VAL A 145 12.06 2.54 -1.99
CA VAL A 145 12.48 2.58 -0.59
C VAL A 145 12.00 1.33 0.15
N ILE A 146 12.94 0.56 0.72
CA ILE A 146 12.57 -0.61 1.54
C ILE A 146 11.71 -0.16 2.72
N ALA A 147 10.51 -0.72 2.81
CA ALA A 147 9.50 -0.38 3.81
C ALA A 147 9.37 -1.44 4.89
N GLN A 148 9.65 -2.71 4.55
CA GLN A 148 9.58 -3.82 5.50
C GLN A 148 10.53 -4.95 5.10
N ILE A 149 11.10 -5.59 6.11
CA ILE A 149 11.84 -6.84 6.00
C ILE A 149 11.31 -7.77 7.10
N LEU A 150 10.91 -8.99 6.72
CA LEU A 150 10.62 -10.08 7.66
C LEU A 150 11.66 -11.18 7.49
N PHE A 151 12.21 -11.63 8.59
CA PHE A 151 13.19 -12.71 8.64
C PHE A 151 12.52 -14.06 8.92
N GLY A 152 13.19 -15.13 8.51
CA GLY A 152 12.83 -16.50 8.85
C GLY A 152 13.46 -16.97 10.13
#